data_84eb13b039ac1fa25719cf95b2f46fb3
#
_entry.id   84eb13b039ac1fa25719cf95b2f46fb3
#
_cell.length_a   1.000
_cell.length_b   1.000
_cell.length_c   1.000
_cell.angle_alpha   90.00
_cell.angle_beta   90.00
_cell.angle_gamma   90.00
#
_symmetry.space_group_name_H-M   'P 1'
#
loop_
_entity.id
_entity.type
_entity.pdbx_description
1 polymer ?
#
loop_
_entity_poly.entity_id
_entity_poly.type
_entity_poly.pdbx_seq_one_letter_code
_entity_poly.pdbx_strand_id
1 'polypeptide(L)'
;MIYLDNAATSFPKPKSVVNEVAVCLKQYCGNPGRSSHRLAIEAANKIFDTRVLISEFLSYSKCENVVFTPNATYALNLVIKGMIRERCHCIISDLEHNSVLRPLYKMLDRYGGEVSVFNTDLAISEAIGPLIRPDTKFIISTLSSNVTGKTVDIYELSRVARANDLKLILDASQFLGHRKLDLNGIYFSALCSAGHKALFGIQGSGFAVINDPELMDTLCEGGSGIDSFARHMPDLLPERYEAGTLPTPAIASLHAGISFINRVGIDNIESKLQRLSALMAYELSELGYVEIYGAENGIVSFNVKDYSSSQVSNALDGYGIATRSGFHCSPLIHERLGTTERGAVRASLSYFNTEADIYKLCKVLRNL
;
A
#
# COMPACT_ATOMS: atom_id res chain seq x y z
N MET A 1 -7.51 24.57 -5.12
CA MET A 1 -7.79 23.20 -5.59
C MET A 1 -8.05 22.33 -4.38
N ILE A 2 -9.14 21.58 -4.37
CA ILE A 2 -9.43 20.55 -3.38
C ILE A 2 -8.90 19.23 -3.94
N TYR A 3 -7.98 18.58 -3.22
CA TYR A 3 -7.38 17.34 -3.67
C TYR A 3 -7.99 16.15 -2.92
N LEU A 4 -8.71 15.30 -3.66
CA LEU A 4 -9.41 14.10 -3.17
C LEU A 4 -8.97 12.84 -3.94
N ASP A 5 -7.71 12.77 -4.39
CA ASP A 5 -7.11 11.57 -4.98
C ASP A 5 -5.90 11.06 -4.18
N ASN A 6 -6.00 11.12 -2.84
CA ASN A 6 -4.92 10.73 -1.93
C ASN A 6 -4.60 9.23 -1.95
N ALA A 7 -5.54 8.37 -2.34
CA ALA A 7 -5.29 6.94 -2.51
C ALA A 7 -4.38 6.61 -3.73
N ALA A 8 -4.24 7.56 -4.69
CA ALA A 8 -3.24 7.45 -5.74
C ALA A 8 -1.85 7.90 -5.24
N THR A 9 -1.77 9.09 -4.67
CA THR A 9 -0.60 9.63 -3.94
C THR A 9 -1.06 10.77 -3.05
N SER A 10 -0.50 10.94 -1.86
CA SER A 10 -0.93 12.02 -0.95
C SER A 10 -0.46 13.39 -1.43
N PHE A 11 -1.37 14.39 -1.35
CA PHE A 11 -1.10 15.80 -1.59
C PHE A 11 -2.04 16.67 -0.74
N PRO A 12 -1.53 17.79 -0.11
CA PRO A 12 -0.13 18.18 -0.06
C PRO A 12 0.71 17.23 0.82
N LYS A 13 2.03 17.28 0.64
CA LYS A 13 2.94 16.64 1.59
C LYS A 13 3.11 17.52 2.84
N PRO A 14 3.33 16.93 4.03
CA PRO A 14 3.72 17.69 5.21
C PRO A 14 4.94 18.58 4.93
N LYS A 15 5.00 19.78 5.50
CA LYS A 15 6.16 20.67 5.33
C LYS A 15 7.47 20.02 5.76
N SER A 16 7.45 19.16 6.79
CA SER A 16 8.61 18.38 7.24
C SER A 16 9.16 17.49 6.13
N VAL A 17 8.31 16.86 5.33
CA VAL A 17 8.71 16.01 4.20
C VAL A 17 9.37 16.83 3.09
N VAL A 18 8.77 17.96 2.71
CA VAL A 18 9.33 18.86 1.68
C VAL A 18 10.71 19.38 2.12
N ASN A 19 10.81 19.81 3.38
CA ASN A 19 12.06 20.32 3.94
C ASN A 19 13.14 19.23 4.02
N GLU A 20 12.79 18.00 4.44
CA GLU A 20 13.76 16.89 4.55
C GLU A 20 14.34 16.52 3.19
N VAL A 21 13.52 16.48 2.13
CA VAL A 21 14.02 16.26 0.76
C VAL A 21 15.00 17.36 0.36
N ALA A 22 14.66 18.62 0.62
CA ALA A 22 15.53 19.75 0.29
C ALA A 22 16.84 19.72 1.08
N VAL A 23 16.80 19.36 2.36
CA VAL A 23 17.98 19.19 3.22
C VAL A 23 18.85 18.04 2.72
N CYS A 24 18.25 16.88 2.44
CA CYS A 24 18.96 15.73 1.89
C CYS A 24 19.75 16.11 0.64
N LEU A 25 19.09 16.70 -0.36
CA LEU A 25 19.71 17.07 -1.63
C LEU A 25 20.85 18.08 -1.47
N LYS A 26 20.76 18.99 -0.49
CA LYS A 26 21.76 20.05 -0.28
C LYS A 26 22.91 19.64 0.62
N GLN A 27 22.71 18.71 1.57
CA GLN A 27 23.64 18.51 2.68
C GLN A 27 24.24 17.11 2.76
N TYR A 28 23.49 16.03 2.41
CA TYR A 28 23.96 14.66 2.64
C TYR A 28 23.57 13.64 1.56
N CYS A 29 23.24 14.06 0.34
CA CYS A 29 22.90 13.16 -0.76
C CYS A 29 24.16 12.52 -1.38
N GLY A 30 25.02 11.89 -0.56
CA GLY A 30 26.11 11.04 -1.01
C GLY A 30 25.62 9.65 -1.40
N ASN A 31 26.48 8.85 -2.09
CA ASN A 31 26.15 7.46 -2.40
C ASN A 31 26.29 6.61 -1.10
N PRO A 32 25.20 6.08 -0.54
CA PRO A 32 25.26 5.28 0.68
C PRO A 32 25.99 3.94 0.44
N GLY A 33 26.76 3.49 1.43
CA GLY A 33 27.35 2.15 1.43
C GLY A 33 28.59 1.93 0.55
N ARG A 34 29.07 2.95 -0.20
CA ARG A 34 30.22 2.76 -1.14
C ARG A 34 31.42 3.68 -0.88
N SER A 35 31.36 4.55 0.10
CA SER A 35 32.43 5.49 0.41
C SER A 35 32.52 5.77 1.90
N SER A 36 33.73 6.03 2.38
CA SER A 36 34.01 6.36 3.79
C SER A 36 33.95 7.86 4.10
N HIS A 37 33.63 8.71 3.12
CA HIS A 37 33.53 10.14 3.35
C HIS A 37 32.20 10.53 4.03
N ARG A 38 32.22 11.65 4.75
CA ARG A 38 31.11 12.13 5.58
C ARG A 38 29.72 12.05 4.90
N LEU A 39 29.60 12.54 3.66
CA LEU A 39 28.31 12.57 2.95
C LEU A 39 27.74 11.18 2.70
N ALA A 40 28.59 10.19 2.39
CA ALA A 40 28.15 8.81 2.20
C ALA A 40 27.69 8.18 3.53
N ILE A 41 28.43 8.45 4.61
CA ILE A 41 28.09 7.97 5.96
C ILE A 41 26.75 8.57 6.43
N GLU A 42 26.57 9.89 6.25
CA GLU A 42 25.32 10.57 6.61
C GLU A 42 24.11 10.01 5.82
N ALA A 43 24.30 9.74 4.51
CA ALA A 43 23.27 9.10 3.69
C ALA A 43 22.94 7.68 4.18
N ALA A 44 23.96 6.86 4.48
CA ALA A 44 23.80 5.52 5.00
C ALA A 44 23.09 5.52 6.37
N ASN A 45 23.46 6.42 7.26
CA ASN A 45 22.81 6.58 8.57
C ASN A 45 21.33 6.94 8.40
N LYS A 46 20.99 7.87 7.49
CA LYS A 46 19.58 8.23 7.24
C LYS A 46 18.76 7.03 6.74
N ILE A 47 19.34 6.21 5.87
CA ILE A 47 18.70 4.98 5.37
C ILE A 47 18.48 4.00 6.52
N PHE A 48 19.51 3.78 7.35
CA PHE A 48 19.43 2.89 8.51
C PHE A 48 18.38 3.39 9.53
N ASP A 49 18.41 4.67 9.89
CA ASP A 49 17.45 5.29 10.81
C ASP A 49 16.02 5.15 10.29
N THR A 50 15.82 5.19 8.95
CA THR A 50 14.51 4.98 8.34
C THR A 50 14.04 3.54 8.48
N ARG A 51 14.95 2.54 8.37
CA ARG A 51 14.61 1.12 8.62
C ARG A 51 14.18 0.91 10.07
N VAL A 52 14.95 1.45 10.99
CA VAL A 52 14.62 1.39 12.43
C VAL A 52 13.25 2.02 12.68
N LEU A 53 13.01 3.22 12.15
CA LEU A 53 11.74 3.91 12.32
C LEU A 53 10.54 3.13 11.73
N ILE A 54 10.69 2.48 10.57
CA ILE A 54 9.64 1.62 9.99
C ILE A 54 9.40 0.42 10.89
N SER A 55 10.45 -0.21 11.38
CA SER A 55 10.39 -1.35 12.29
C SER A 55 9.65 -0.99 13.58
N GLU A 56 9.99 0.13 14.21
CA GLU A 56 9.30 0.66 15.39
C GLU A 56 7.83 1.01 15.10
N PHE A 57 7.56 1.66 13.96
CA PHE A 57 6.21 2.03 13.54
C PHE A 57 5.28 0.82 13.34
N LEU A 58 5.85 -0.34 13.01
CA LEU A 58 5.16 -1.61 12.82
C LEU A 58 5.23 -2.52 14.06
N SER A 59 5.86 -2.10 15.15
CA SER A 59 6.16 -2.96 16.33
C SER A 59 6.88 -4.27 15.93
N TYR A 60 7.82 -4.19 14.98
CA TYR A 60 8.56 -5.31 14.43
C TYR A 60 10.03 -5.25 14.86
N SER A 61 10.60 -6.35 15.36
CA SER A 61 11.90 -6.32 16.05
C SER A 61 13.13 -6.43 15.15
N LYS A 62 12.97 -6.79 13.86
CA LYS A 62 14.09 -7.07 12.94
C LYS A 62 14.16 -5.99 11.85
N CYS A 63 14.82 -4.88 12.12
CA CYS A 63 14.91 -3.78 11.14
C CYS A 63 15.67 -4.17 9.85
N GLU A 64 16.60 -5.14 9.91
CA GLU A 64 17.31 -5.70 8.77
C GLU A 64 16.38 -6.36 7.74
N ASN A 65 15.21 -6.82 8.16
CA ASN A 65 14.20 -7.41 7.29
C ASN A 65 13.37 -6.37 6.51
N VAL A 66 13.54 -5.09 6.78
CA VAL A 66 12.92 -4.00 6.02
C VAL A 66 13.76 -3.74 4.77
N VAL A 67 13.24 -4.04 3.59
CA VAL A 67 13.89 -3.88 2.29
C VAL A 67 13.26 -2.72 1.55
N PHE A 68 14.03 -1.72 1.15
CA PHE A 68 13.52 -0.60 0.38
C PHE A 68 13.31 -0.95 -1.09
N THR A 69 12.22 -0.44 -1.64
CA THR A 69 11.85 -0.60 -3.04
C THR A 69 11.37 0.74 -3.62
N PRO A 70 11.36 0.91 -4.95
CA PRO A 70 10.86 2.15 -5.55
C PRO A 70 9.37 2.42 -5.29
N ASN A 71 8.58 1.37 -5.05
CA ASN A 71 7.14 1.43 -4.82
C ASN A 71 6.59 0.06 -4.38
N ALA A 72 5.33 0.01 -3.96
CA ALA A 72 4.68 -1.23 -3.56
C ALA A 72 4.60 -2.28 -4.69
N THR A 73 4.42 -1.86 -5.94
CA THR A 73 4.38 -2.79 -7.07
C THR A 73 5.69 -3.56 -7.20
N TYR A 74 6.82 -2.88 -7.01
CA TYR A 74 8.13 -3.53 -7.01
C TYR A 74 8.30 -4.47 -5.81
N ALA A 75 7.88 -4.04 -4.61
CA ALA A 75 7.89 -4.87 -3.39
C ALA A 75 7.06 -6.16 -3.57
N LEU A 76 5.83 -6.04 -4.08
CA LEU A 76 4.95 -7.18 -4.36
C LEU A 76 5.51 -8.10 -5.45
N ASN A 77 6.14 -7.55 -6.50
CA ASN A 77 6.83 -8.36 -7.50
C ASN A 77 8.02 -9.13 -6.91
N LEU A 78 8.83 -8.47 -6.06
CA LEU A 78 9.94 -9.11 -5.35
C LEU A 78 9.43 -10.30 -4.52
N VAL A 79 8.42 -10.08 -3.70
CA VAL A 79 7.90 -11.11 -2.79
C VAL A 79 7.19 -12.22 -3.55
N ILE A 80 6.22 -11.89 -4.42
CA ILE A 80 5.41 -12.90 -5.12
C ILE A 80 6.27 -13.75 -6.05
N LYS A 81 7.15 -13.14 -6.82
CA LYS A 81 8.03 -13.87 -7.76
C LYS A 81 9.15 -14.61 -7.03
N GLY A 82 9.65 -14.06 -5.93
CA GLY A 82 10.68 -14.70 -5.13
C GLY A 82 10.18 -15.94 -4.39
N MET A 83 8.92 -15.91 -3.90
CA MET A 83 8.36 -17.03 -3.12
C MET A 83 7.68 -18.10 -3.99
N ILE A 84 7.00 -17.75 -5.08
CA ILE A 84 6.28 -18.71 -5.93
C ILE A 84 7.23 -19.23 -7.01
N ARG A 85 7.77 -20.45 -6.80
CA ARG A 85 8.79 -21.05 -7.66
C ARG A 85 8.44 -22.46 -8.14
N GLU A 86 7.25 -22.95 -7.80
CA GLU A 86 6.74 -24.27 -8.16
C GLU A 86 5.22 -24.20 -8.33
N ARG A 87 4.64 -25.29 -8.82
CA ARG A 87 3.18 -25.43 -8.89
C ARG A 87 2.59 -25.32 -7.49
N CYS A 88 1.61 -24.45 -7.33
CA CYS A 88 0.88 -24.29 -6.07
C CYS A 88 -0.51 -23.70 -6.31
N HIS A 89 -1.36 -23.82 -5.31
CA HIS A 89 -2.60 -23.08 -5.20
C HIS A 89 -2.42 -21.88 -4.26
N CYS A 90 -2.95 -20.73 -4.68
CA CYS A 90 -2.98 -19.50 -3.90
C CYS A 90 -4.42 -19.10 -3.59
N ILE A 91 -4.65 -18.53 -2.41
CA ILE A 91 -5.93 -17.93 -2.04
C ILE A 91 -5.71 -16.41 -1.93
N ILE A 92 -6.55 -15.63 -2.60
CA ILE A 92 -6.45 -14.16 -2.61
C ILE A 92 -7.77 -13.52 -2.22
N SER A 93 -7.72 -12.27 -1.73
CA SER A 93 -8.95 -11.51 -1.45
C SER A 93 -9.60 -10.99 -2.76
N ASP A 94 -10.89 -10.72 -2.70
CA ASP A 94 -11.63 -10.05 -3.77
C ASP A 94 -11.35 -8.53 -3.86
N LEU A 95 -10.42 -8.02 -3.03
CA LEU A 95 -10.02 -6.62 -2.96
C LEU A 95 -8.69 -6.33 -3.68
N GLU A 96 -8.06 -7.35 -4.28
CA GLU A 96 -6.67 -7.24 -4.73
C GLU A 96 -6.45 -6.22 -5.85
N HIS A 97 -5.36 -5.47 -5.70
CA HIS A 97 -4.86 -4.56 -6.71
C HIS A 97 -4.07 -5.31 -7.80
N ASN A 98 -4.01 -4.77 -9.01
CA ASN A 98 -3.22 -5.34 -10.13
C ASN A 98 -1.72 -5.53 -9.81
N SER A 99 -1.19 -4.86 -8.79
CA SER A 99 0.19 -5.08 -8.31
C SER A 99 0.38 -6.45 -7.64
N VAL A 100 -0.71 -7.07 -7.17
CA VAL A 100 -0.76 -8.46 -6.70
C VAL A 100 -1.16 -9.37 -7.85
N LEU A 101 -2.27 -9.10 -8.53
CA LEU A 101 -2.87 -9.99 -9.53
C LEU A 101 -1.92 -10.31 -10.69
N ARG A 102 -1.30 -9.29 -11.28
CA ARG A 102 -0.46 -9.50 -12.47
C ARG A 102 0.80 -10.33 -12.23
N PRO A 103 1.62 -10.06 -11.19
CA PRO A 103 2.75 -10.94 -10.88
C PRO A 103 2.29 -12.32 -10.43
N LEU A 104 1.19 -12.45 -9.69
CA LEU A 104 0.63 -13.72 -9.26
C LEU A 104 0.24 -14.58 -10.48
N TYR A 105 -0.63 -14.10 -11.35
CA TYR A 105 -1.03 -14.83 -12.54
C TYR A 105 0.17 -15.23 -13.42
N LYS A 106 1.13 -14.33 -13.59
CA LYS A 106 2.36 -14.64 -14.32
C LYS A 106 3.12 -15.83 -13.74
N MET A 107 3.19 -15.95 -12.39
CA MET A 107 3.88 -17.06 -11.73
C MET A 107 3.05 -18.35 -11.82
N LEU A 108 1.74 -18.25 -11.63
CA LEU A 108 0.83 -19.41 -11.76
C LEU A 108 0.85 -19.96 -13.19
N ASP A 109 0.81 -19.10 -14.22
CA ASP A 109 0.95 -19.51 -15.62
C ASP A 109 2.29 -20.22 -15.88
N ARG A 110 3.37 -19.68 -15.30
CA ARG A 110 4.72 -20.23 -15.47
C ARG A 110 4.89 -21.63 -14.86
N TYR A 111 4.27 -21.87 -13.70
CA TYR A 111 4.47 -23.11 -12.93
C TYR A 111 3.24 -24.03 -12.93
N GLY A 112 2.16 -23.67 -13.63
CA GLY A 112 0.93 -24.48 -13.71
C GLY A 112 0.10 -24.43 -12.43
N GLY A 113 0.12 -23.34 -11.69
CA GLY A 113 -0.64 -23.15 -10.46
C GLY A 113 -2.07 -22.65 -10.68
N GLU A 114 -2.82 -22.53 -9.59
CA GLU A 114 -4.21 -22.07 -9.58
C GLU A 114 -4.44 -21.03 -8.48
N VAL A 115 -5.52 -20.24 -8.61
CA VAL A 115 -5.93 -19.25 -7.61
C VAL A 115 -7.41 -19.38 -7.28
N SER A 116 -7.76 -19.27 -6.00
CA SER A 116 -9.12 -19.07 -5.51
C SER A 116 -9.27 -17.69 -4.88
N VAL A 117 -10.43 -17.08 -5.05
CA VAL A 117 -10.75 -15.75 -4.51
C VAL A 117 -11.72 -15.92 -3.34
N PHE A 118 -11.37 -15.40 -2.16
CA PHE A 118 -12.28 -15.38 -1.03
C PHE A 118 -13.06 -14.05 -0.95
N ASN A 119 -14.31 -14.16 -0.50
CA ASN A 119 -15.20 -13.03 -0.29
C ASN A 119 -14.91 -12.38 1.07
N THR A 120 -14.49 -11.12 1.06
CA THR A 120 -14.19 -10.36 2.27
C THR A 120 -15.42 -9.87 3.03
N ASP A 121 -16.67 -10.10 2.57
CA ASP A 121 -17.89 -9.82 3.32
C ASP A 121 -18.23 -10.92 4.34
N LEU A 122 -17.60 -12.09 4.20
CA LEU A 122 -17.73 -13.19 5.15
C LEU A 122 -16.63 -13.12 6.22
N ALA A 123 -16.82 -13.83 7.32
CA ALA A 123 -15.74 -14.07 8.28
C ALA A 123 -14.57 -14.78 7.58
N ILE A 124 -13.33 -14.40 7.87
CA ILE A 124 -12.13 -14.88 7.15
C ILE A 124 -12.02 -16.42 7.18
N SER A 125 -12.29 -17.04 8.33
CA SER A 125 -12.26 -18.50 8.47
C SER A 125 -13.33 -19.21 7.64
N GLU A 126 -14.52 -18.62 7.53
CA GLU A 126 -15.61 -19.14 6.70
C GLU A 126 -15.34 -18.96 5.22
N ALA A 127 -14.73 -17.83 4.84
CA ALA A 127 -14.42 -17.52 3.46
C ALA A 127 -13.22 -18.32 2.93
N ILE A 128 -12.19 -18.54 3.73
CA ILE A 128 -10.95 -19.21 3.32
C ILE A 128 -11.01 -20.73 3.53
N GLY A 129 -11.62 -21.20 4.64
CA GLY A 129 -11.63 -22.62 5.00
C GLY A 129 -12.01 -23.58 3.86
N PRO A 130 -13.14 -23.34 3.16
CA PRO A 130 -13.57 -24.20 2.03
C PRO A 130 -12.66 -24.17 0.81
N LEU A 131 -11.78 -23.16 0.70
CA LEU A 131 -10.86 -22.99 -0.44
C LEU A 131 -9.51 -23.68 -0.21
N ILE A 132 -9.19 -24.11 1.02
CA ILE A 132 -7.93 -24.75 1.33
C ILE A 132 -7.90 -26.17 0.73
N ARG A 133 -6.85 -26.43 -0.03
CA ARG A 133 -6.58 -27.72 -0.70
C ARG A 133 -5.19 -28.24 -0.28
N PRO A 134 -4.88 -29.53 -0.55
CA PRO A 134 -3.55 -30.07 -0.23
C PRO A 134 -2.37 -29.36 -0.91
N ASP A 135 -2.59 -28.72 -2.07
CA ASP A 135 -1.61 -27.94 -2.82
C ASP A 135 -1.67 -26.43 -2.52
N THR A 136 -2.51 -25.98 -1.58
CA THR A 136 -2.54 -24.58 -1.15
C THR A 136 -1.25 -24.25 -0.39
N LYS A 137 -0.55 -23.19 -0.83
CA LYS A 137 0.71 -22.73 -0.25
C LYS A 137 0.64 -21.30 0.29
N PHE A 138 -0.20 -20.44 -0.31
CA PHE A 138 -0.18 -19.02 -0.06
C PHE A 138 -1.59 -18.46 0.19
N ILE A 139 -1.66 -17.54 1.15
CA ILE A 139 -2.73 -16.53 1.25
C ILE A 139 -2.09 -15.19 0.92
N ILE A 140 -2.67 -14.44 -0.03
CA ILE A 140 -2.23 -13.08 -0.37
C ILE A 140 -3.42 -12.15 -0.19
N SER A 141 -3.27 -11.13 0.63
CA SER A 141 -4.38 -10.20 0.92
C SER A 141 -3.92 -8.77 1.05
N THR A 142 -4.65 -7.85 0.39
CA THR A 142 -4.58 -6.45 0.77
C THR A 142 -5.24 -6.25 2.14
N LEU A 143 -4.66 -5.37 2.95
CA LEU A 143 -5.22 -5.02 4.26
C LEU A 143 -6.32 -3.97 4.18
N SER A 144 -6.38 -3.21 3.09
CA SER A 144 -7.43 -2.24 2.85
C SER A 144 -7.65 -2.02 1.36
N SER A 145 -8.92 -2.03 0.95
CA SER A 145 -9.34 -1.77 -0.43
C SER A 145 -9.03 -0.34 -0.85
N ASN A 146 -8.38 -0.20 -1.99
CA ASN A 146 -8.16 1.12 -2.62
C ASN A 146 -9.41 1.65 -3.35
N VAL A 147 -10.51 0.90 -3.36
CA VAL A 147 -11.79 1.27 -3.97
C VAL A 147 -12.82 1.62 -2.90
N THR A 148 -13.04 0.75 -1.93
CA THR A 148 -14.09 0.93 -0.91
C THR A 148 -13.58 1.42 0.44
N GLY A 149 -12.25 1.32 0.67
CA GLY A 149 -11.66 1.56 2.00
C GLY A 149 -11.83 0.41 2.99
N LYS A 150 -12.62 -0.61 2.64
CA LYS A 150 -12.86 -1.78 3.48
C LYS A 150 -11.56 -2.41 3.96
N THR A 151 -11.48 -2.72 5.25
CA THR A 151 -10.33 -3.38 5.86
C THR A 151 -10.56 -4.88 6.04
N VAL A 152 -9.48 -5.64 5.99
CA VAL A 152 -9.46 -7.08 6.25
C VAL A 152 -8.81 -7.33 7.62
N ASP A 153 -9.38 -8.24 8.40
CA ASP A 153 -8.85 -8.59 9.72
C ASP A 153 -7.54 -9.38 9.60
N ILE A 154 -6.43 -8.69 9.85
CA ILE A 154 -5.08 -9.28 9.78
C ILE A 154 -4.87 -10.35 10.86
N TYR A 155 -5.49 -10.21 12.05
CA TYR A 155 -5.30 -11.17 13.12
C TYR A 155 -5.97 -12.49 12.77
N GLU A 156 -7.15 -12.44 12.16
CA GLU A 156 -7.83 -13.65 11.69
C GLU A 156 -7.12 -14.25 10.47
N LEU A 157 -6.65 -13.45 9.50
CA LEU A 157 -5.79 -13.93 8.40
C LEU A 157 -4.55 -14.67 8.92
N SER A 158 -3.85 -14.06 9.87
CA SER A 158 -2.66 -14.62 10.50
C SER A 158 -2.96 -15.95 11.19
N ARG A 159 -4.06 -16.02 11.94
CA ARG A 159 -4.52 -17.23 12.63
C ARG A 159 -4.83 -18.37 11.65
N VAL A 160 -5.57 -18.08 10.58
CA VAL A 160 -5.93 -19.06 9.54
C VAL A 160 -4.68 -19.53 8.81
N ALA A 161 -3.79 -18.63 8.41
CA ALA A 161 -2.55 -18.98 7.71
C ALA A 161 -1.65 -19.88 8.57
N ARG A 162 -1.42 -19.50 9.85
CA ARG A 162 -0.60 -20.28 10.80
C ARG A 162 -1.20 -21.66 11.07
N ALA A 163 -2.52 -21.76 11.26
CA ALA A 163 -3.19 -23.02 11.57
C ALA A 163 -3.13 -24.04 10.42
N ASN A 164 -2.93 -23.58 9.19
CA ASN A 164 -2.89 -24.41 7.99
C ASN A 164 -1.49 -24.47 7.33
N ASP A 165 -0.46 -23.95 8.00
CA ASP A 165 0.93 -23.86 7.48
C ASP A 165 1.03 -23.16 6.11
N LEU A 166 0.21 -22.10 5.92
CA LEU A 166 0.18 -21.32 4.68
C LEU A 166 1.03 -20.06 4.83
N LYS A 167 1.76 -19.69 3.77
CA LYS A 167 2.52 -18.45 3.74
C LYS A 167 1.57 -17.26 3.53
N LEU A 168 1.71 -16.23 4.36
CA LEU A 168 0.86 -15.04 4.32
C LEU A 168 1.61 -13.83 3.77
N ILE A 169 1.18 -13.33 2.61
CA ILE A 169 1.71 -12.12 1.96
C ILE A 169 0.68 -11.01 2.08
N LEU A 170 1.10 -9.85 2.58
CA LEU A 170 0.23 -8.73 2.89
C LEU A 170 0.56 -7.49 2.04
N ASP A 171 -0.45 -6.91 1.36
CA ASP A 171 -0.36 -5.57 0.79
C ASP A 171 -0.96 -4.54 1.75
N ALA A 172 -0.10 -3.76 2.40
CA ALA A 172 -0.48 -2.73 3.35
C ALA A 172 -0.52 -1.31 2.76
N SER A 173 -0.50 -1.17 1.43
CA SER A 173 -0.31 0.11 0.72
C SER A 173 -1.43 1.13 0.95
N GLN A 174 -2.64 0.69 1.31
CA GLN A 174 -3.77 1.58 1.65
C GLN A 174 -4.10 1.55 3.15
N PHE A 175 -3.40 0.74 3.93
CA PHE A 175 -3.62 0.57 5.36
C PHE A 175 -2.65 1.45 6.18
N LEU A 176 -1.35 1.33 5.90
CA LEU A 176 -0.32 2.05 6.67
C LEU A 176 -0.44 3.56 6.50
N GLY A 177 -0.39 4.26 7.63
CA GLY A 177 -0.58 5.70 7.71
C GLY A 177 -2.04 6.16 7.85
N HIS A 178 -3.00 5.26 7.64
CA HIS A 178 -4.42 5.47 7.94
C HIS A 178 -4.83 4.82 9.26
N ARG A 179 -4.26 3.64 9.56
CA ARG A 179 -4.57 2.85 10.76
C ARG A 179 -3.29 2.31 11.40
N LYS A 180 -3.38 2.05 12.68
CA LYS A 180 -2.30 1.40 13.43
C LYS A 180 -2.18 -0.06 13.00
N LEU A 181 -0.94 -0.51 12.80
CA LEU A 181 -0.60 -1.91 12.57
C LEU A 181 0.49 -2.31 13.58
N ASP A 182 0.19 -3.30 14.38
CA ASP A 182 1.12 -3.93 15.31
C ASP A 182 1.41 -5.34 14.82
N LEU A 183 2.63 -5.59 14.35
CA LEU A 183 3.05 -6.91 13.85
C LEU A 183 3.52 -7.84 14.96
N ASN A 184 3.55 -7.38 16.21
CA ASN A 184 3.94 -8.23 17.33
C ASN A 184 2.96 -9.40 17.50
N GLY A 185 3.48 -10.62 17.41
CA GLY A 185 2.68 -11.85 17.51
C GLY A 185 1.88 -12.23 16.25
N ILE A 186 1.88 -11.40 15.21
CA ILE A 186 1.27 -11.72 13.91
C ILE A 186 2.19 -12.66 13.12
N TYR A 187 1.62 -13.73 12.60
CA TYR A 187 2.29 -14.60 11.64
C TYR A 187 2.08 -14.04 10.23
N PHE A 188 3.16 -13.79 9.52
CA PHE A 188 3.20 -13.39 8.12
C PHE A 188 4.55 -13.76 7.50
N SER A 189 4.58 -13.94 6.19
CA SER A 189 5.82 -14.21 5.45
C SER A 189 6.44 -12.94 4.88
N ALA A 190 5.60 -12.04 4.36
CA ALA A 190 6.03 -10.73 3.92
C ALA A 190 4.89 -9.70 3.97
N LEU A 191 5.26 -8.43 4.18
CA LEU A 191 4.38 -7.27 4.11
C LEU A 191 4.97 -6.24 3.16
N CYS A 192 4.18 -5.75 2.21
CA CYS A 192 4.58 -4.76 1.21
C CYS A 192 3.82 -3.45 1.39
N SER A 193 4.49 -2.31 1.15
CA SER A 193 3.82 -1.01 1.24
C SER A 193 4.41 0.04 0.32
N ALA A 194 3.56 1.01 -0.05
CA ALA A 194 3.94 2.24 -0.75
C ALA A 194 4.27 3.34 0.26
N GLY A 195 5.42 4.01 0.08
CA GLY A 195 5.79 5.13 0.94
C GLY A 195 5.10 6.46 0.58
N HIS A 196 4.68 6.62 -0.68
CA HIS A 196 4.18 7.90 -1.21
C HIS A 196 2.68 8.16 -1.00
N LYS A 197 1.94 7.19 -0.45
CA LYS A 197 0.52 7.33 -0.11
C LYS A 197 0.38 7.90 1.30
N ALA A 198 -0.38 7.25 2.18
CA ALA A 198 -0.67 7.74 3.52
C ALA A 198 0.55 7.83 4.45
N LEU A 199 1.69 7.22 4.11
CA LEU A 199 2.96 7.43 4.80
C LEU A 199 3.66 8.75 4.41
N PHE A 200 3.09 9.54 3.52
CA PHE A 200 3.51 10.89 3.11
C PHE A 200 4.90 11.02 2.46
N GLY A 201 5.63 9.94 2.21
CA GLY A 201 6.87 9.99 1.42
C GLY A 201 6.64 10.48 -0.02
N ILE A 202 7.71 10.80 -0.74
CA ILE A 202 7.61 11.13 -2.18
C ILE A 202 7.54 9.85 -3.02
N GLN A 203 7.16 9.98 -4.29
CA GLN A 203 7.26 8.90 -5.27
C GLN A 203 8.71 8.41 -5.35
N GLY A 204 8.90 7.13 -5.64
CA GLY A 204 10.21 6.47 -5.55
C GLY A 204 10.48 5.86 -4.17
N SER A 205 9.52 5.87 -3.25
CA SER A 205 9.58 5.23 -1.93
C SER A 205 8.56 4.11 -1.78
N GLY A 206 9.02 2.97 -1.34
CA GLY A 206 8.25 1.80 -0.94
C GLY A 206 9.14 0.86 -0.16
N PHE A 207 8.58 -0.17 0.44
CA PHE A 207 9.35 -1.19 1.16
C PHE A 207 8.60 -2.51 1.26
N ALA A 208 9.35 -3.57 1.54
CA ALA A 208 8.85 -4.84 2.02
C ALA A 208 9.44 -5.14 3.40
N VAL A 209 8.66 -5.74 4.29
CA VAL A 209 9.16 -6.43 5.49
C VAL A 209 9.13 -7.91 5.18
N ILE A 210 10.31 -8.55 5.11
CA ILE A 210 10.46 -9.94 4.69
C ILE A 210 10.77 -10.78 5.93
N ASN A 211 9.78 -11.53 6.41
CA ASN A 211 9.92 -12.34 7.62
C ASN A 211 10.50 -13.72 7.34
N ASP A 212 10.28 -14.27 6.14
CA ASP A 212 10.76 -15.58 5.68
C ASP A 212 11.75 -15.41 4.49
N PRO A 213 12.94 -14.78 4.69
CA PRO A 213 13.85 -14.45 3.58
C PRO A 213 14.46 -15.69 2.92
N GLU A 214 14.61 -16.80 3.64
CA GLU A 214 15.14 -18.07 3.12
C GLU A 214 14.23 -18.71 2.05
N LEU A 215 12.96 -18.31 2.00
CA LEU A 215 12.01 -18.81 1.01
C LEU A 215 12.07 -18.05 -0.31
N MET A 216 12.85 -16.97 -0.39
CA MET A 216 12.78 -16.02 -1.51
C MET A 216 14.02 -16.04 -2.39
N ASP A 217 13.80 -16.05 -3.71
CA ASP A 217 14.81 -15.66 -4.69
C ASP A 217 14.85 -14.14 -4.86
N THR A 218 15.98 -13.65 -5.39
CA THR A 218 16.14 -12.25 -5.76
C THR A 218 15.31 -11.91 -7.01
N LEU A 219 14.85 -10.67 -7.10
CA LEU A 219 14.19 -10.15 -8.30
C LEU A 219 15.17 -9.46 -9.24
N CYS A 220 16.24 -8.90 -8.68
CA CYS A 220 17.26 -8.13 -9.37
C CYS A 220 18.62 -8.38 -8.72
N GLU A 221 19.59 -8.66 -9.53
CA GLU A 221 20.99 -8.85 -9.12
C GLU A 221 21.83 -7.65 -9.53
N GLY A 222 22.82 -7.29 -8.71
CA GLY A 222 23.70 -6.18 -8.99
C GLY A 222 24.60 -5.82 -7.83
N GLY A 223 25.25 -4.66 -7.91
CA GLY A 223 26.12 -4.22 -6.83
C GLY A 223 25.33 -3.85 -5.57
N SER A 224 25.61 -4.53 -4.47
CA SER A 224 25.02 -4.28 -3.15
C SER A 224 25.91 -3.40 -2.24
N GLY A 225 27.16 -3.13 -2.68
CA GLY A 225 28.15 -2.37 -1.88
C GLY A 225 29.07 -3.25 -1.03
N ILE A 226 28.78 -4.53 -0.90
CA ILE A 226 29.59 -5.52 -0.19
C ILE A 226 29.97 -6.69 -1.10
N ASP A 227 30.99 -7.44 -0.71
CA ASP A 227 31.44 -8.68 -1.32
C ASP A 227 31.60 -8.62 -2.86
N SER A 228 32.40 -7.65 -3.35
CA SER A 228 32.55 -7.32 -4.77
C SER A 228 33.09 -8.47 -5.65
N PHE A 229 33.68 -9.50 -5.08
CA PHE A 229 34.21 -10.67 -5.80
C PHE A 229 33.22 -11.86 -5.84
N ALA A 230 32.13 -11.80 -5.07
CA ALA A 230 31.10 -12.82 -5.13
C ALA A 230 30.36 -12.78 -6.48
N ARG A 231 30.02 -13.95 -7.02
CA ARG A 231 29.27 -14.09 -8.27
C ARG A 231 27.75 -13.97 -8.08
N HIS A 232 27.29 -14.09 -6.86
CA HIS A 232 25.89 -14.06 -6.48
C HIS A 232 25.64 -12.94 -5.49
N MET A 233 24.36 -12.53 -5.34
CA MET A 233 23.96 -11.60 -4.29
C MET A 233 24.32 -12.18 -2.92
N PRO A 234 24.70 -11.33 -1.94
CA PRO A 234 24.98 -11.80 -0.58
C PRO A 234 23.74 -12.40 0.08
N ASP A 235 23.94 -13.30 1.04
CA ASP A 235 22.85 -13.84 1.84
C ASP A 235 22.40 -12.88 2.98
N LEU A 236 23.20 -11.83 3.22
CA LEU A 236 22.96 -10.85 4.25
C LEU A 236 21.78 -9.93 3.89
N LEU A 237 20.88 -9.71 4.85
CA LEU A 237 19.82 -8.72 4.74
C LEU A 237 20.30 -7.35 5.26
N PRO A 238 19.85 -6.28 4.64
CA PRO A 238 18.91 -6.17 3.49
C PRO A 238 19.58 -6.28 2.12
N GLU A 239 20.91 -6.37 2.04
CA GLU A 239 21.72 -6.30 0.84
C GLU A 239 21.34 -7.33 -0.22
N ARG A 240 20.86 -8.51 0.20
CA ARG A 240 20.37 -9.56 -0.70
C ARG A 240 19.31 -9.05 -1.69
N TYR A 241 18.45 -8.13 -1.26
CA TYR A 241 17.31 -7.65 -2.05
C TYR A 241 17.43 -6.19 -2.49
N GLU A 242 18.52 -5.51 -2.12
CA GLU A 242 18.75 -4.10 -2.44
C GLU A 242 19.93 -3.92 -3.42
N ALA A 243 19.75 -4.39 -4.65
CA ALA A 243 20.73 -4.18 -5.70
C ALA A 243 20.69 -2.73 -6.22
N GLY A 244 21.86 -2.11 -6.35
CA GLY A 244 21.99 -0.76 -6.88
C GLY A 244 22.02 0.33 -5.80
N THR A 245 22.13 1.60 -6.25
CA THR A 245 22.16 2.75 -5.34
C THR A 245 20.75 3.07 -4.84
N LEU A 246 20.58 3.06 -3.54
CA LEU A 246 19.29 3.39 -2.91
C LEU A 246 18.93 4.87 -3.09
N PRO A 247 17.64 5.20 -3.29
CA PRO A 247 17.16 6.56 -3.51
C PRO A 247 17.07 7.34 -2.18
N THR A 248 18.21 7.78 -1.64
CA THR A 248 18.31 8.47 -0.34
C THR A 248 17.26 9.57 -0.13
N PRO A 249 16.97 10.48 -1.10
CA PRO A 249 15.97 11.52 -0.91
C PRO A 249 14.55 10.96 -0.70
N ALA A 250 14.20 9.87 -1.41
CA ALA A 250 12.90 9.24 -1.27
C ALA A 250 12.76 8.52 0.09
N ILE A 251 13.83 7.85 0.54
CA ILE A 251 13.87 7.19 1.84
C ILE A 251 13.83 8.21 2.99
N ALA A 252 14.60 9.31 2.88
CA ALA A 252 14.57 10.40 3.84
C ALA A 252 13.18 11.05 3.93
N SER A 253 12.49 11.19 2.79
CA SER A 253 11.12 11.69 2.76
C SER A 253 10.15 10.79 3.52
N LEU A 254 10.33 9.46 3.41
CA LEU A 254 9.52 8.47 4.12
C LEU A 254 9.76 8.55 5.63
N HIS A 255 11.03 8.72 6.06
CA HIS A 255 11.36 8.99 7.46
C HIS A 255 10.58 10.21 8.00
N ALA A 256 10.63 11.33 7.28
CA ALA A 256 9.94 12.55 7.67
C ALA A 256 8.40 12.40 7.68
N GLY A 257 7.86 11.59 6.77
CA GLY A 257 6.43 11.26 6.70
C GLY A 257 5.96 10.43 7.89
N ILE A 258 6.67 9.36 8.24
CA ILE A 258 6.36 8.52 9.41
C ILE A 258 6.55 9.33 10.71
N SER A 259 7.61 10.14 10.81
CA SER A 259 7.81 11.04 11.95
C SER A 259 6.67 12.06 12.10
N PHE A 260 6.10 12.54 10.99
CA PHE A 260 4.89 13.38 11.02
C PHE A 260 3.69 12.62 11.59
N ILE A 261 3.46 11.37 11.15
CA ILE A 261 2.36 10.53 11.65
C ILE A 261 2.52 10.27 13.15
N ASN A 262 3.73 9.92 13.61
CA ASN A 262 4.00 9.70 15.04
C ASN A 262 3.73 10.94 15.89
N ARG A 263 4.06 12.14 15.39
CA ARG A 263 3.81 13.41 16.10
C ARG A 263 2.33 13.78 16.14
N VAL A 264 1.57 13.52 15.06
CA VAL A 264 0.12 13.78 15.01
C VAL A 264 -0.64 12.75 15.85
N GLY A 265 -0.15 11.52 15.87
CA GLY A 265 -0.81 10.35 16.42
C GLY A 265 -1.67 9.65 15.37
N ILE A 266 -1.41 8.35 15.17
CA ILE A 266 -2.14 7.55 14.17
C ILE A 266 -3.63 7.47 14.50
N ASP A 267 -4.01 7.39 15.77
CA ASP A 267 -5.40 7.33 16.21
C ASP A 267 -6.16 8.63 15.89
N ASN A 268 -5.49 9.77 15.95
CA ASN A 268 -6.06 11.06 15.53
C ASN A 268 -6.29 11.12 14.01
N ILE A 269 -5.37 10.54 13.22
CA ILE A 269 -5.52 10.45 11.77
C ILE A 269 -6.69 9.53 11.42
N GLU A 270 -6.73 8.33 12.00
CA GLU A 270 -7.80 7.35 11.80
C GLU A 270 -9.17 7.94 12.15
N SER A 271 -9.33 8.49 13.36
CA SER A 271 -10.58 9.10 13.81
C SER A 271 -11.05 10.22 12.90
N LYS A 272 -10.12 11.06 12.44
CA LYS A 272 -10.45 12.14 11.49
C LYS A 272 -10.92 11.58 10.15
N LEU A 273 -10.25 10.58 9.60
CA LEU A 273 -10.62 9.98 8.32
C LEU A 273 -11.96 9.25 8.41
N GLN A 274 -12.22 8.51 9.48
CA GLN A 274 -13.50 7.87 9.73
C GLN A 274 -14.64 8.90 9.76
N ARG A 275 -14.48 9.98 10.52
CA ARG A 275 -15.47 11.07 10.61
C ARG A 275 -15.71 11.74 9.26
N LEU A 276 -14.67 12.04 8.51
CA LEU A 276 -14.79 12.67 7.20
C LEU A 276 -15.42 11.73 6.16
N SER A 277 -15.08 10.43 6.18
CA SER A 277 -15.70 9.45 5.29
C SER A 277 -17.19 9.28 5.57
N ALA A 278 -17.56 9.20 6.84
CA ALA A 278 -18.96 9.11 7.25
C ALA A 278 -19.76 10.37 6.86
N LEU A 279 -19.19 11.56 7.06
CA LEU A 279 -19.80 12.84 6.62
C LEU A 279 -19.98 12.86 5.09
N MET A 280 -18.97 12.45 4.33
CA MET A 280 -19.06 12.43 2.86
C MET A 280 -20.13 11.45 2.39
N ALA A 281 -20.21 10.25 2.99
CA ALA A 281 -21.23 9.26 2.66
C ALA A 281 -22.63 9.80 2.98
N TYR A 282 -22.80 10.42 4.14
CA TYR A 282 -24.08 11.04 4.52
C TYR A 282 -24.50 12.13 3.53
N GLU A 283 -23.65 13.10 3.25
CA GLU A 283 -23.95 14.20 2.33
C GLU A 283 -24.24 13.72 0.89
N LEU A 284 -23.54 12.65 0.43
CA LEU A 284 -23.80 12.05 -0.86
C LEU A 284 -25.14 11.31 -0.90
N SER A 285 -25.52 10.62 0.19
CA SER A 285 -26.79 9.89 0.28
C SER A 285 -28.01 10.82 0.23
N GLU A 286 -27.88 12.04 0.78
CA GLU A 286 -28.94 13.06 0.72
C GLU A 286 -29.25 13.54 -0.71
N LEU A 287 -28.37 13.24 -1.69
CA LEU A 287 -28.59 13.63 -3.09
C LEU A 287 -29.62 12.72 -3.81
N GLY A 288 -29.89 11.52 -3.31
CA GLY A 288 -30.92 10.61 -3.82
C GLY A 288 -30.65 9.96 -5.20
N TYR A 289 -29.73 10.48 -5.97
CA TYR A 289 -29.31 9.98 -7.30
C TYR A 289 -27.84 9.54 -7.30
N VAL A 290 -27.20 9.45 -6.14
CA VAL A 290 -25.84 8.95 -5.94
C VAL A 290 -25.87 7.58 -5.34
N GLU A 291 -25.18 6.65 -5.98
CA GLU A 291 -24.97 5.29 -5.50
C GLU A 291 -23.59 5.19 -4.85
N ILE A 292 -23.52 4.77 -3.58
CA ILE A 292 -22.28 4.68 -2.79
C ILE A 292 -21.87 3.21 -2.70
N TYR A 293 -20.62 2.89 -3.04
CA TYR A 293 -20.06 1.54 -3.04
C TYR A 293 -19.19 1.23 -1.81
N GLY A 294 -18.72 2.26 -1.12
CA GLY A 294 -17.93 2.15 0.11
C GLY A 294 -17.50 3.51 0.61
N ALA A 295 -17.31 3.61 1.95
CA ALA A 295 -16.98 4.86 2.62
C ALA A 295 -16.17 4.59 3.90
N GLU A 296 -14.98 4.01 3.76
CA GLU A 296 -14.12 3.66 4.89
C GLU A 296 -12.69 4.18 4.70
N ASN A 297 -11.95 4.37 5.77
CA ASN A 297 -10.52 4.73 5.78
C ASN A 297 -10.13 5.92 4.89
N GLY A 298 -10.98 6.93 4.81
CA GLY A 298 -10.72 8.07 3.94
C GLY A 298 -11.02 7.82 2.47
N ILE A 299 -11.58 6.70 2.09
CA ILE A 299 -11.93 6.36 0.70
C ILE A 299 -13.45 6.29 0.57
N VAL A 300 -14.00 7.07 -0.36
CA VAL A 300 -15.44 7.04 -0.69
C VAL A 300 -15.56 6.86 -2.19
N SER A 301 -16.19 5.74 -2.60
CA SER A 301 -16.46 5.45 -4.01
C SER A 301 -17.94 5.50 -4.29
N PHE A 302 -18.31 6.17 -5.38
CA PHE A 302 -19.69 6.41 -5.75
C PHE A 302 -19.86 6.55 -7.26
N ASN A 303 -21.11 6.49 -7.71
CA ASN A 303 -21.51 6.92 -9.05
C ASN A 303 -22.73 7.84 -8.97
N VAL A 304 -22.90 8.68 -9.99
CA VAL A 304 -24.06 9.53 -10.17
C VAL A 304 -24.93 8.90 -11.26
N LYS A 305 -26.25 8.86 -11.03
CA LYS A 305 -27.20 8.33 -12.01
C LYS A 305 -27.08 9.11 -13.32
N ASP A 306 -27.20 8.41 -14.43
CA ASP A 306 -27.16 8.94 -15.81
C ASP A 306 -25.81 9.56 -16.25
N TYR A 307 -24.77 9.51 -15.40
CA TYR A 307 -23.42 9.95 -15.73
C TYR A 307 -22.41 8.82 -15.65
N SER A 308 -21.44 8.81 -16.55
CA SER A 308 -20.25 7.94 -16.39
C SER A 308 -19.34 8.51 -15.29
N SER A 309 -18.55 7.61 -14.66
CA SER A 309 -17.58 8.04 -13.64
C SER A 309 -16.60 9.10 -14.17
N SER A 310 -16.23 9.04 -15.46
CA SER A 310 -15.36 10.01 -16.10
C SER A 310 -16.01 11.38 -16.27
N GLN A 311 -17.31 11.43 -16.66
CA GLN A 311 -18.05 12.69 -16.77
C GLN A 311 -18.13 13.40 -15.41
N VAL A 312 -18.43 12.65 -14.34
CA VAL A 312 -18.49 13.21 -12.99
C VAL A 312 -17.13 13.76 -12.54
N SER A 313 -16.05 12.98 -12.72
CA SER A 313 -14.70 13.44 -12.36
C SER A 313 -14.27 14.67 -13.14
N ASN A 314 -14.57 14.74 -14.43
CA ASN A 314 -14.25 15.89 -15.28
C ASN A 314 -15.05 17.13 -14.85
N ALA A 315 -16.34 16.97 -14.52
CA ALA A 315 -17.15 18.06 -14.00
C ALA A 315 -16.59 18.59 -12.67
N LEU A 316 -16.23 17.70 -11.74
CA LEU A 316 -15.60 18.08 -10.47
C LEU A 316 -14.27 18.83 -10.68
N ASP A 317 -13.43 18.36 -11.62
CA ASP A 317 -12.15 19.02 -11.95
C ASP A 317 -12.36 20.44 -12.48
N GLY A 318 -13.40 20.66 -13.30
CA GLY A 318 -13.81 21.99 -13.76
C GLY A 318 -14.11 22.99 -12.62
N TYR A 319 -14.46 22.49 -11.44
CA TYR A 319 -14.65 23.29 -10.22
C TYR A 319 -13.44 23.23 -9.26
N GLY A 320 -12.30 22.70 -9.72
CA GLY A 320 -11.06 22.60 -8.97
C GLY A 320 -11.10 21.54 -7.86
N ILE A 321 -11.86 20.44 -8.07
CA ILE A 321 -11.94 19.28 -7.17
C ILE A 321 -11.38 18.07 -7.89
N ALA A 322 -10.18 17.62 -7.50
CA ALA A 322 -9.50 16.49 -8.08
C ALA A 322 -9.99 15.17 -7.44
N THR A 323 -10.64 14.33 -8.25
CA THR A 323 -11.05 12.96 -7.93
C THR A 323 -10.52 12.00 -8.99
N ARG A 324 -10.67 10.69 -8.77
CA ARG A 324 -10.29 9.69 -9.77
C ARG A 324 -11.50 8.88 -10.22
N SER A 325 -11.62 8.63 -11.53
CA SER A 325 -12.64 7.76 -12.13
C SER A 325 -12.05 6.45 -12.65
N GLY A 326 -12.90 5.47 -12.88
CA GLY A 326 -12.59 4.20 -13.54
C GLY A 326 -12.44 3.02 -12.57
N PHE A 327 -11.53 2.09 -12.88
CA PHE A 327 -11.44 0.78 -12.21
C PHE A 327 -10.34 0.72 -11.13
N HIS A 328 -9.61 1.79 -10.90
CA HIS A 328 -8.61 1.94 -9.82
C HIS A 328 -7.58 0.79 -9.73
N CYS A 329 -7.35 0.06 -10.84
CA CYS A 329 -6.48 -1.11 -10.91
C CYS A 329 -6.87 -2.28 -9.98
N SER A 330 -8.15 -2.43 -9.64
CA SER A 330 -8.66 -3.51 -8.77
C SER A 330 -9.91 -4.14 -9.39
N PRO A 331 -9.75 -5.02 -10.39
CA PRO A 331 -10.86 -5.54 -11.18
C PRO A 331 -11.86 -6.37 -10.35
N LEU A 332 -11.37 -7.22 -9.43
CA LEU A 332 -12.22 -8.15 -8.68
C LEU A 332 -13.29 -7.45 -7.84
N ILE A 333 -12.95 -6.34 -7.20
CA ILE A 333 -13.95 -5.57 -6.44
C ILE A 333 -14.99 -4.93 -7.36
N HIS A 334 -14.62 -4.51 -8.58
CA HIS A 334 -15.57 -3.98 -9.56
C HIS A 334 -16.52 -5.06 -10.11
N GLU A 335 -16.05 -6.31 -10.25
CA GLU A 335 -16.89 -7.46 -10.56
C GLU A 335 -17.93 -7.68 -9.46
N ARG A 336 -17.49 -7.68 -8.19
CA ARG A 336 -18.38 -7.83 -7.04
C ARG A 336 -19.41 -6.70 -6.90
N LEU A 337 -19.01 -5.46 -7.16
CA LEU A 337 -19.86 -4.28 -7.07
C LEU A 337 -20.76 -4.08 -8.29
N GLY A 338 -20.64 -4.91 -9.35
CA GLY A 338 -21.40 -4.74 -10.59
C GLY A 338 -21.05 -3.46 -11.36
N THR A 339 -19.82 -2.96 -11.22
CA THR A 339 -19.35 -1.70 -11.83
C THR A 339 -18.33 -1.90 -12.93
N THR A 340 -18.24 -3.11 -13.51
CA THR A 340 -17.27 -3.48 -14.55
C THR A 340 -17.40 -2.68 -15.85
N GLU A 341 -18.58 -2.13 -16.16
CA GLU A 341 -18.79 -1.36 -17.38
C GLU A 341 -18.48 0.13 -17.21
N ARG A 342 -18.79 0.70 -16.04
CA ARG A 342 -18.70 2.16 -15.84
C ARG A 342 -17.65 2.60 -14.83
N GLY A 343 -17.05 1.66 -14.10
CA GLY A 343 -16.15 1.97 -13.00
C GLY A 343 -16.84 2.73 -11.86
N ALA A 344 -16.08 3.47 -11.09
CA ALA A 344 -16.59 4.35 -10.03
C ALA A 344 -15.80 5.66 -9.98
N VAL A 345 -16.41 6.71 -9.44
CA VAL A 345 -15.71 7.90 -8.95
C VAL A 345 -15.18 7.56 -7.57
N ARG A 346 -13.91 7.82 -7.33
CA ARG A 346 -13.29 7.69 -6.02
C ARG A 346 -12.84 9.04 -5.52
N ALA A 347 -13.41 9.49 -4.41
CA ALA A 347 -12.89 10.58 -3.60
C ALA A 347 -12.09 9.99 -2.44
N SER A 348 -10.82 10.32 -2.32
CA SER A 348 -9.97 9.83 -1.24
C SER A 348 -9.34 10.96 -0.46
N LEU A 349 -9.60 10.94 0.83
CA LEU A 349 -9.25 11.94 1.83
C LEU A 349 -7.85 11.69 2.41
N SER A 350 -7.25 12.73 2.94
CA SER A 350 -6.05 12.67 3.77
C SER A 350 -6.26 13.46 5.06
N TYR A 351 -5.26 13.43 5.93
CA TYR A 351 -5.24 14.25 7.14
C TYR A 351 -5.47 15.75 6.89
N PHE A 352 -5.12 16.26 5.70
CA PHE A 352 -5.22 17.68 5.37
C PHE A 352 -6.60 18.12 4.88
N ASN A 353 -7.48 17.19 4.52
CA ASN A 353 -8.84 17.53 4.09
C ASN A 353 -9.72 17.97 5.26
N THR A 354 -10.77 18.72 4.92
CA THR A 354 -11.71 19.35 5.85
C THR A 354 -13.15 19.05 5.45
N GLU A 355 -14.10 19.30 6.36
CA GLU A 355 -15.53 19.21 6.08
C GLU A 355 -15.96 20.17 4.95
N ALA A 356 -15.32 21.36 4.86
CA ALA A 356 -15.58 22.33 3.79
C ALA A 356 -15.29 21.76 2.40
N ASP A 357 -14.27 20.89 2.27
CA ASP A 357 -13.97 20.20 1.00
C ASP A 357 -15.11 19.28 0.58
N ILE A 358 -15.72 18.57 1.56
CA ILE A 358 -16.85 17.66 1.35
C ILE A 358 -18.10 18.44 0.93
N TYR A 359 -18.45 19.48 1.67
CA TYR A 359 -19.61 20.32 1.33
C TYR A 359 -19.48 20.94 -0.05
N LYS A 360 -18.25 21.34 -0.44
CA LYS A 360 -18.02 21.90 -1.79
C LYS A 360 -18.19 20.82 -2.87
N LEU A 361 -17.71 19.60 -2.66
CA LEU A 361 -17.93 18.49 -3.58
C LEU A 361 -19.42 18.22 -3.76
N CYS A 362 -20.17 18.06 -2.67
CA CYS A 362 -21.61 17.79 -2.72
C CYS A 362 -22.40 18.96 -3.34
N LYS A 363 -21.98 20.21 -3.10
CA LYS A 363 -22.57 21.39 -3.77
C LYS A 363 -22.39 21.34 -5.28
N VAL A 364 -21.24 20.91 -5.79
CA VAL A 364 -21.01 20.77 -7.24
C VAL A 364 -21.90 19.65 -7.79
N LEU A 365 -21.96 18.50 -7.12
CA LEU A 365 -22.81 17.39 -7.56
C LEU A 365 -24.30 17.75 -7.63
N ARG A 366 -24.81 18.62 -6.72
CA ARG A 366 -26.20 19.12 -6.76
C ARG A 366 -26.54 19.92 -8.02
N ASN A 367 -25.53 20.39 -8.74
CA ASN A 367 -25.70 21.22 -9.95
C ASN A 367 -25.35 20.44 -11.24
N LEU A 368 -25.08 19.12 -11.15
CA LEU A 368 -24.95 18.22 -12.29
C LEU A 368 -26.34 17.77 -12.76
#